data_10d80681fed797c021aae11b4bd4109c
#
_entry.id   10d80681fed797c021aae11b4bd4109c
#
_cell.length_a   1.000
_cell.length_b   1.000
_cell.length_c   1.000
_cell.angle_alpha   90.00
_cell.angle_beta   90.00
_cell.angle_gamma   90.00
#
_symmetry.space_group_name_H-M   'P 1'
#
loop_
_entity.id
_entity.type
_entity.pdbx_description
1 polymer ?
#
loop_
_entity_poly.entity_id
_entity_poly.type
_entity_poly.pdbx_seq_one_letter_code
_entity_poly.pdbx_strand_id
1 'polypeptide(L)'
;MEQKELRQRSQELRKHMTKEECKLWFEFLQTLSVVVKRQKVIGEYIVDFYCPAAKLVIEVDGSQHYEEIGKQKDQKRDADLESIGLKVLRYSNYDVNHSFEAVCDDILHNLEIRLEEG
;
A
#
# COMPACT_ATOMS: atom_id res chain seq x y z
N MET A 1 -5.71 -5.55 -18.46
CA MET A 1 -6.82 -6.17 -17.68
C MET A 1 -7.97 -5.18 -17.58
N GLU A 2 -9.18 -5.63 -17.81
CA GLU A 2 -10.35 -4.76 -17.74
C GLU A 2 -10.66 -4.34 -16.31
N GLN A 3 -11.28 -3.19 -16.14
CA GLN A 3 -11.63 -2.65 -14.80
C GLN A 3 -12.54 -3.59 -14.01
N LYS A 4 -13.44 -4.28 -14.68
CA LYS A 4 -14.31 -5.24 -14.02
C LYS A 4 -13.50 -6.39 -13.40
N GLU A 5 -12.54 -6.93 -14.15
CA GLU A 5 -11.67 -8.00 -13.66
C GLU A 5 -10.81 -7.54 -12.50
N LEU A 6 -10.27 -6.30 -12.57
CA LEU A 6 -9.48 -5.72 -11.50
C LEU A 6 -10.32 -5.56 -10.21
N ARG A 7 -11.57 -5.12 -10.34
CA ARG A 7 -12.45 -4.97 -9.18
C ARG A 7 -12.77 -6.32 -8.53
N GLN A 8 -13.05 -7.35 -9.34
CA GLN A 8 -13.28 -8.69 -8.84
C GLN A 8 -12.05 -9.24 -8.12
N ARG A 9 -10.87 -9.01 -8.70
CA ARG A 9 -9.61 -9.46 -8.11
C ARG A 9 -9.33 -8.73 -6.80
N SER A 10 -9.60 -7.42 -6.73
CA SER A 10 -9.41 -6.66 -5.51
C SER A 10 -10.33 -7.15 -4.39
N GLN A 11 -11.57 -7.53 -4.71
CA GLN A 11 -12.51 -8.11 -3.75
C GLN A 11 -12.00 -9.44 -3.20
N GLU A 12 -11.45 -10.29 -4.06
CA GLU A 12 -10.84 -11.56 -3.63
C GLU A 12 -9.64 -11.33 -2.74
N LEU A 13 -8.76 -10.40 -3.10
CA LEU A 13 -7.58 -10.07 -2.31
C LEU A 13 -7.94 -9.54 -0.91
N ARG A 14 -9.04 -8.78 -0.79
CA ARG A 14 -9.50 -8.32 0.52
C ARG A 14 -9.93 -9.47 1.44
N LYS A 15 -10.44 -10.55 0.86
CA LYS A 15 -10.83 -11.73 1.62
C LYS A 15 -9.63 -12.59 2.02
N HIS A 16 -8.50 -12.42 1.32
CA HIS A 16 -7.31 -13.27 1.48
C HIS A 16 -6.05 -12.45 1.76
N MET A 17 -6.19 -11.43 2.61
CA MET A 17 -5.05 -10.61 3.01
C MET A 17 -4.03 -11.45 3.76
N THR A 18 -2.75 -11.14 3.57
CA THR A 18 -1.67 -11.82 4.30
C THR A 18 -1.75 -11.48 5.80
N LYS A 19 -1.04 -12.26 6.60
CA LYS A 19 -0.94 -12.02 8.04
C LYS A 19 -0.38 -10.61 8.32
N GLU A 20 0.62 -10.19 7.56
CA GLU A 20 1.25 -8.87 7.72
C GLU A 20 0.32 -7.75 7.30
N GLU A 21 -0.40 -7.93 6.21
CA GLU A 21 -1.41 -6.96 5.78
C GLU A 21 -2.53 -6.83 6.82
N CYS A 22 -2.99 -7.95 7.38
CA CYS A 22 -4.00 -7.96 8.44
C CYS A 22 -3.51 -7.22 9.68
N LYS A 23 -2.27 -7.45 10.08
CA LYS A 23 -1.69 -6.78 11.24
C LYS A 23 -1.68 -5.27 11.06
N LEU A 24 -1.17 -4.80 9.91
CA LEU A 24 -1.11 -3.37 9.62
C LEU A 24 -2.49 -2.74 9.54
N TRP A 25 -3.45 -3.44 8.94
CA TRP A 25 -4.82 -2.95 8.80
C TRP A 25 -5.55 -2.88 10.14
N PHE A 26 -5.66 -4.01 10.82
CA PHE A 26 -6.50 -4.10 12.03
C PHE A 26 -5.89 -3.39 13.23
N GLU A 27 -4.58 -3.43 13.37
CA GLU A 27 -3.92 -2.81 14.54
C GLU A 27 -3.61 -1.33 14.34
N PHE A 28 -3.62 -0.84 13.10
CA PHE A 28 -3.20 0.54 12.85
C PHE A 28 -4.08 1.28 11.86
N LEU A 29 -4.07 0.89 10.58
CA LEU A 29 -4.64 1.72 9.51
C LEU A 29 -6.13 1.99 9.67
N GLN A 30 -6.92 0.98 10.06
CA GLN A 30 -8.35 1.18 10.22
C GLN A 30 -8.69 2.04 11.44
N THR A 31 -7.74 2.22 12.38
CA THR A 31 -7.97 3.05 13.58
C THR A 31 -7.73 4.53 13.34
N LEU A 32 -7.16 4.90 12.18
CA LEU A 32 -6.85 6.29 11.85
C LEU A 32 -8.11 7.11 11.59
N SER A 33 -8.03 8.42 11.84
CA SER A 33 -9.14 9.33 11.55
C SER A 33 -9.34 9.59 10.07
N VAL A 34 -8.32 9.35 9.24
CA VAL A 34 -8.42 9.46 7.78
C VAL A 34 -8.85 8.13 7.19
N VAL A 35 -9.55 8.19 6.06
CA VAL A 35 -10.01 6.98 5.38
C VAL A 35 -8.82 6.31 4.66
N VAL A 36 -8.63 5.03 4.92
CA VAL A 36 -7.69 4.18 4.20
C VAL A 36 -8.49 3.04 3.58
N LYS A 37 -8.23 2.75 2.33
CA LYS A 37 -8.91 1.68 1.58
C LYS A 37 -7.95 0.52 1.36
N ARG A 38 -8.46 -0.71 1.46
CA ARG A 38 -7.69 -1.94 1.27
C ARG A 38 -7.83 -2.42 -0.17
N GLN A 39 -6.75 -2.94 -0.73
CA GLN A 39 -6.75 -3.59 -2.04
C GLN A 39 -7.50 -2.74 -3.07
N LYS A 40 -7.03 -1.50 -3.22
CA LYS A 40 -7.69 -0.51 -4.08
C LYS A 40 -7.16 -0.60 -5.51
N VAL A 41 -8.08 -0.61 -6.47
CA VAL A 41 -7.73 -0.52 -7.89
C VAL A 41 -7.39 0.93 -8.22
N ILE A 42 -6.19 1.16 -8.75
CA ILE A 42 -5.73 2.46 -9.25
C ILE A 42 -5.15 2.22 -10.64
N GLY A 43 -5.83 2.72 -11.68
CA GLY A 43 -5.44 2.44 -13.06
C GLY A 43 -5.47 0.94 -13.33
N GLU A 44 -4.33 0.38 -13.69
CA GLU A 44 -4.18 -1.05 -13.98
C GLU A 44 -3.61 -1.83 -12.79
N TYR A 45 -3.44 -1.17 -11.64
CA TYR A 45 -2.81 -1.78 -10.48
C TYR A 45 -3.80 -1.96 -9.34
N ILE A 46 -3.53 -2.97 -8.50
CA ILE A 46 -4.22 -3.13 -7.21
C ILE A 46 -3.19 -2.86 -6.15
N VAL A 47 -3.40 -1.81 -5.35
CA VAL A 47 -2.47 -1.44 -4.28
C VAL A 47 -2.98 -1.99 -2.95
N ASP A 48 -2.07 -2.34 -2.04
CA ASP A 48 -2.44 -2.95 -0.77
C ASP A 48 -3.32 -2.01 0.05
N PHE A 49 -2.87 -0.76 0.23
CA PHE A 49 -3.60 0.26 0.99
C PHE A 49 -3.48 1.61 0.30
N TYR A 50 -4.55 2.38 0.34
CA TYR A 50 -4.58 3.71 -0.27
C TYR A 50 -5.32 4.70 0.62
N CYS A 51 -4.68 5.84 0.89
CA CYS A 51 -5.29 6.97 1.58
C CYS A 51 -5.55 8.09 0.56
N PRO A 52 -6.80 8.27 0.12
CA PRO A 52 -7.11 9.28 -0.92
C PRO A 52 -6.78 10.70 -0.51
N ALA A 53 -7.08 11.07 0.74
CA ALA A 53 -6.85 12.44 1.22
C ALA A 53 -5.37 12.85 1.16
N ALA A 54 -4.46 11.90 1.41
CA ALA A 54 -3.02 12.13 1.39
C ALA A 54 -2.38 11.75 0.06
N LYS A 55 -3.13 11.14 -0.86
CA LYS A 55 -2.62 10.56 -2.10
C LYS A 55 -1.42 9.65 -1.81
N LEU A 56 -1.60 8.79 -0.83
CA LEU A 56 -0.54 7.92 -0.30
C LEU A 56 -0.91 6.46 -0.49
N VAL A 57 0.00 5.70 -1.10
CA VAL A 57 -0.10 4.26 -1.30
C VAL A 57 0.86 3.58 -0.33
N ILE A 58 0.41 2.51 0.31
CA ILE A 58 1.22 1.73 1.24
C ILE A 58 1.22 0.29 0.75
N GLU A 59 2.41 -0.27 0.56
CA GLU A 59 2.60 -1.63 0.08
C GLU A 59 3.37 -2.46 1.11
N VAL A 60 2.98 -3.72 1.24
CA VAL A 60 3.67 -4.68 2.12
C VAL A 60 4.19 -5.82 1.24
N ASP A 61 5.50 -6.00 1.21
CA ASP A 61 6.14 -6.91 0.27
C ASP A 61 6.73 -8.15 0.94
N GLY A 62 6.56 -9.28 0.26
CA GLY A 62 7.21 -10.51 0.63
C GLY A 62 8.60 -10.65 0.01
N SER A 63 9.26 -11.80 0.26
CA SER A 63 10.64 -12.05 -0.13
C SER A 63 10.88 -12.17 -1.64
N GLN A 64 9.84 -12.44 -2.43
CA GLN A 64 9.96 -12.61 -3.88
C GLN A 64 10.39 -11.34 -4.59
N HIS A 65 10.34 -10.19 -3.93
CA HIS A 65 10.71 -8.89 -4.51
C HIS A 65 12.22 -8.64 -4.55
N TYR A 66 13.02 -9.59 -4.07
CA TYR A 66 14.47 -9.48 -4.14
C TYR A 66 15.03 -9.90 -5.50
N GLU A 67 14.23 -10.54 -6.36
CA GLU A 67 14.67 -10.90 -7.70
C GLU A 67 14.67 -9.66 -8.61
N GLU A 68 15.60 -9.64 -9.56
CA GLU A 68 15.79 -8.50 -10.47
C GLU A 68 14.51 -8.15 -11.25
N ILE A 69 13.81 -9.17 -11.76
CA ILE A 69 12.56 -8.97 -12.51
C ILE A 69 11.49 -8.35 -11.62
N GLY A 70 11.39 -8.80 -10.37
CA GLY A 70 10.45 -8.24 -9.41
C GLY A 70 10.75 -6.78 -9.10
N LYS A 71 12.03 -6.44 -8.94
CA LYS A 71 12.46 -5.05 -8.69
C LYS A 71 12.11 -4.14 -9.87
N GLN A 72 12.33 -4.60 -11.11
CA GLN A 72 12.02 -3.83 -12.31
C GLN A 72 10.52 -3.55 -12.43
N LYS A 73 9.68 -4.55 -12.14
CA LYS A 73 8.23 -4.39 -12.14
C LYS A 73 7.76 -3.40 -11.08
N ASP A 74 8.35 -3.48 -9.88
CA ASP A 74 8.03 -2.56 -8.79
C ASP A 74 8.42 -1.12 -9.14
N GLN A 75 9.59 -0.93 -9.78
CA GLN A 75 10.03 0.40 -10.20
C GLN A 75 9.09 1.01 -11.24
N LYS A 76 8.67 0.23 -12.22
CA LYS A 76 7.71 0.70 -13.23
C LYS A 76 6.36 1.04 -12.60
N ARG A 77 5.87 0.19 -11.72
CA ARG A 77 4.61 0.40 -11.02
C ARG A 77 4.66 1.67 -10.18
N ASP A 78 5.73 1.85 -9.40
CA ASP A 78 5.91 3.04 -8.58
C ASP A 78 5.99 4.31 -9.43
N ALA A 79 6.73 4.25 -10.56
CA ALA A 79 6.83 5.38 -11.47
C ALA A 79 5.46 5.76 -12.06
N ASP A 80 4.67 4.76 -12.44
CA ASP A 80 3.32 5.00 -12.98
C ASP A 80 2.42 5.66 -11.94
N LEU A 81 2.46 5.17 -10.69
CA LEU A 81 1.67 5.75 -9.60
C LEU A 81 2.14 7.17 -9.25
N GLU A 82 3.44 7.38 -9.21
CA GLU A 82 4.01 8.70 -8.93
C GLU A 82 3.68 9.71 -10.02
N SER A 83 3.59 9.26 -11.27
CA SER A 83 3.26 10.14 -12.40
C SER A 83 1.86 10.75 -12.28
N ILE A 84 0.96 10.14 -11.52
CA ILE A 84 -0.37 10.68 -11.28
C ILE A 84 -0.51 11.31 -9.88
N GLY A 85 0.62 11.63 -9.25
CA GLY A 85 0.65 12.41 -8.01
C GLY A 85 0.60 11.61 -6.72
N LEU A 86 0.73 10.28 -6.80
CA LEU A 86 0.70 9.44 -5.61
C LEU A 86 2.11 9.21 -5.07
N LYS A 87 2.23 9.13 -3.75
CA LYS A 87 3.47 8.69 -3.11
C LYS A 87 3.32 7.24 -2.68
N VAL A 88 4.34 6.42 -2.91
CA VAL A 88 4.33 5.01 -2.54
C VAL A 88 5.31 4.79 -1.38
N LEU A 89 4.79 4.20 -0.30
CA LEU A 89 5.60 3.71 0.81
C LEU A 89 5.61 2.19 0.75
N ARG A 90 6.78 1.59 0.91
CA ARG A 90 6.93 0.15 0.80
C ARG A 90 7.66 -0.40 2.01
N TYR A 91 7.06 -1.39 2.66
CA TYR A 91 7.63 -2.04 3.83
C TYR A 91 7.69 -3.54 3.57
N SER A 92 8.72 -4.19 4.09
CA SER A 92 8.83 -5.64 3.98
C SER A 92 7.95 -6.33 5.03
N ASN A 93 7.62 -7.60 4.80
CA ASN A 93 6.97 -8.43 5.81
C ASN A 93 7.82 -8.47 7.10
N TYR A 94 9.13 -8.50 6.94
CA TYR A 94 10.05 -8.49 8.08
C TYR A 94 9.86 -7.22 8.92
N ASP A 95 9.80 -6.06 8.28
CA ASP A 95 9.61 -4.79 8.99
C ASP A 95 8.29 -4.77 9.76
N VAL A 96 7.21 -5.24 9.14
CA VAL A 96 5.89 -5.28 9.80
C VAL A 96 5.93 -6.21 11.02
N ASN A 97 6.63 -7.34 10.91
CA ASN A 97 6.71 -8.32 12.00
C ASN A 97 7.68 -7.93 13.11
N HIS A 98 8.76 -7.23 12.80
CA HIS A 98 9.85 -6.98 13.75
C HIS A 98 10.06 -5.51 14.13
N SER A 99 9.50 -4.58 13.36
CA SER A 99 9.67 -3.13 13.58
C SER A 99 8.33 -2.40 13.39
N PHE A 100 7.27 -2.98 13.91
CA PHE A 100 5.90 -2.50 13.66
C PHE A 100 5.71 -1.04 14.09
N GLU A 101 6.21 -0.66 15.25
CA GLU A 101 6.08 0.74 15.73
C GLU A 101 6.78 1.71 14.78
N ALA A 102 7.97 1.34 14.30
CA ALA A 102 8.70 2.18 13.35
C ALA A 102 7.96 2.32 12.03
N VAL A 103 7.33 1.23 11.56
CA VAL A 103 6.50 1.27 10.34
C VAL A 103 5.31 2.22 10.56
N CYS A 104 4.62 2.11 11.68
CA CYS A 104 3.48 2.98 11.98
C CYS A 104 3.90 4.44 12.09
N ASP A 105 5.01 4.71 12.76
CA ASP A 105 5.53 6.08 12.91
C ASP A 105 5.91 6.69 11.56
N ASP A 106 6.52 5.90 10.69
CA ASP A 106 6.89 6.36 9.35
C ASP A 106 5.66 6.68 8.50
N ILE A 107 4.63 5.83 8.59
CA ILE A 107 3.37 6.08 7.90
C ILE A 107 2.72 7.36 8.41
N LEU A 108 2.63 7.54 9.73
CA LEU A 108 2.04 8.75 10.34
C LEU A 108 2.78 10.00 9.90
N HIS A 109 4.12 9.96 9.90
CA HIS A 109 4.94 11.10 9.49
C HIS A 109 4.64 11.47 8.03
N ASN A 110 4.57 10.50 7.15
CA ASN A 110 4.26 10.74 5.74
C ASN A 110 2.83 11.23 5.54
N LEU A 111 1.87 10.70 6.30
CA LEU A 111 0.48 11.19 6.27
C LEU A 111 0.41 12.67 6.66
N GLU A 112 1.09 13.06 7.73
CA GLU A 112 1.10 14.44 8.20
C GLU A 112 1.65 15.38 7.14
N ILE A 113 2.78 15.03 6.53
CA ILE A 113 3.39 15.83 5.45
C ILE A 113 2.44 15.95 4.28
N ARG A 114 1.86 14.84 3.82
CA ARG A 114 1.00 14.83 2.64
C ARG A 114 -0.30 15.60 2.88
N LEU A 115 -0.87 15.50 4.07
CA LEU A 115 -2.11 16.22 4.40
C LEU A 115 -1.86 17.72 4.52
N GLU A 116 -0.70 18.15 4.98
CA GLU A 116 -0.34 19.57 5.03
C GLU A 116 -0.15 20.18 3.64
N GLU A 117 0.38 19.39 2.69
CA GLU A 117 0.59 19.83 1.32
C GLU A 117 -0.71 19.92 0.53
N GLY A 118 -1.70 19.14 0.93
CA GLY A 118 -3.00 19.08 0.27
C GLY A 118 -3.90 20.18 0.66
#